data_d269010c5fe93658bc44279bc9fc733e
#
_entry.id   d269010c5fe93658bc44279bc9fc733e
#
_cell.length_a   1.000
_cell.length_b   1.000
_cell.length_c   1.000
_cell.angle_alpha   90.00
_cell.angle_beta   90.00
_cell.angle_gamma   90.00
#
_symmetry.space_group_name_H-M   'P 1'
#
loop_
_entity.id
_entity.type
_entity.pdbx_description
1 polymer ?
#
loop_
_entity_poly.entity_id
_entity_poly.type
_entity_poly.pdbx_seq_one_letter_code
_entity_poly.pdbx_strand_id
1 'polypeptide(L)'
;YLTMCDDGETMKTIRNIGFEYIEVLDGNLTKYAENIDELKEMMKNANVQMMSVCIGANFIYKDALEDEMEHVEEVCKAAKEVGVTYLVICGGAIRKGGIRPGDTKLLAEGIDEAEKIAKKYGLIACFHPHLGSIAERPKEIDELLSYSNIKVCPDVAHLAAGGYDPQKFIEKYYDRIALIHLKDLNSEGFAPLGKGKIDLKGVIAYVKSRGYEGDWLVEVDGYAGDAKEACEISYEYLKNNLL
;
A
#
# COMPACT_ATOMS: atom_id res chain seq x y z
N TYR A 1 -1.80 7.03 9.00
CA TYR A 1 -0.93 6.37 10.00
C TYR A 1 -1.47 6.57 11.39
N LEU A 2 -2.19 5.59 11.89
CA LEU A 2 -2.76 5.62 13.24
C LEU A 2 -1.88 4.79 14.20
N THR A 3 -0.61 5.15 14.32
CA THR A 3 0.39 4.41 15.10
C THR A 3 0.49 4.82 16.57
N MET A 4 -0.34 5.74 17.06
CA MET A 4 -0.19 6.31 18.41
C MET A 4 -1.43 6.20 19.29
N CYS A 5 -2.49 5.55 18.83
CA CYS A 5 -3.72 5.34 19.57
C CYS A 5 -3.95 3.84 19.82
N ASP A 6 -4.81 3.53 20.76
CA ASP A 6 -5.40 2.20 20.90
C ASP A 6 -6.01 1.75 19.57
N ASP A 7 -5.65 0.55 19.09
CA ASP A 7 -6.07 0.07 17.77
C ASP A 7 -7.59 0.00 17.65
N GLY A 8 -8.28 -0.42 18.71
CA GLY A 8 -9.73 -0.50 18.73
C GLY A 8 -10.41 0.86 18.63
N GLU A 9 -9.89 1.89 19.29
CA GLU A 9 -10.40 3.26 19.19
C GLU A 9 -10.10 3.87 17.82
N THR A 10 -8.97 3.56 17.26
CA THR A 10 -8.58 3.94 15.89
C THR A 10 -9.56 3.36 14.87
N MET A 11 -9.85 2.07 14.92
CA MET A 11 -10.80 1.39 14.05
C MET A 11 -12.20 2.00 14.16
N LYS A 12 -12.68 2.28 15.38
CA LYS A 12 -13.96 2.96 15.60
C LYS A 12 -13.98 4.37 15.02
N THR A 13 -12.88 5.11 15.14
CA THR A 13 -12.76 6.46 14.59
C THR A 13 -12.87 6.42 13.06
N ILE A 14 -12.13 5.53 12.40
CA ILE A 14 -12.19 5.31 10.95
C ILE A 14 -13.60 4.94 10.50
N ARG A 15 -14.25 4.02 11.22
CA ARG A 15 -15.62 3.61 10.92
C ARG A 15 -16.62 4.75 11.07
N ASN A 16 -16.47 5.57 12.11
CA ASN A 16 -17.35 6.72 12.36
C ASN A 16 -17.22 7.82 11.30
N ILE A 17 -16.06 7.96 10.66
CA ILE A 17 -15.85 8.83 9.51
C ILE A 17 -16.60 8.30 8.28
N GLY A 18 -16.71 6.97 8.15
CA GLY A 18 -17.47 6.32 7.08
C GLY A 18 -16.70 5.23 6.32
N PHE A 19 -15.41 5.03 6.59
CA PHE A 19 -14.63 3.95 5.98
C PHE A 19 -15.03 2.59 6.57
N GLU A 20 -15.05 1.57 5.72
CA GLU A 20 -15.38 0.20 6.10
C GLU A 20 -14.15 -0.70 6.16
N TYR A 21 -13.12 -0.32 5.44
CA TYR A 21 -11.90 -1.09 5.28
C TYR A 21 -10.69 -0.29 5.76
N ILE A 22 -9.67 -1.03 6.24
CA ILE A 22 -8.38 -0.48 6.67
C ILE A 22 -7.24 -1.23 6.03
N GLU A 23 -6.11 -0.55 5.87
CA GLU A 23 -4.80 -1.14 5.66
C GLU A 23 -3.95 -0.96 6.91
N VAL A 24 -3.09 -1.93 7.19
CA VAL A 24 -2.14 -1.86 8.30
C VAL A 24 -0.73 -2.22 7.82
N LEU A 25 0.29 -1.79 8.57
CA LEU A 25 1.63 -2.32 8.41
C LEU A 25 1.73 -3.71 9.02
N ASP A 26 2.63 -4.52 8.51
CA ASP A 26 2.94 -5.88 8.97
C ASP A 26 3.09 -5.99 10.49
N GLY A 27 3.88 -5.11 11.11
CA GLY A 27 4.06 -5.09 12.56
C GLY A 27 2.78 -4.83 13.35
N ASN A 28 1.80 -4.12 12.78
CA ASN A 28 0.49 -3.91 13.41
C ASN A 28 -0.41 -5.14 13.33
N LEU A 29 -0.14 -6.05 12.42
CA LEU A 29 -0.84 -7.33 12.30
C LEU A 29 -0.13 -8.41 13.13
N THR A 30 1.18 -8.56 12.96
CA THR A 30 1.96 -9.65 13.56
C THR A 30 2.06 -9.56 15.08
N LYS A 31 1.91 -8.36 15.66
CA LYS A 31 1.81 -8.23 17.15
C LYS A 31 0.64 -9.00 17.77
N TYR A 32 -0.36 -9.36 16.94
CA TYR A 32 -1.50 -10.20 17.34
C TYR A 32 -1.35 -11.66 16.91
N ALA A 33 -0.23 -12.09 16.33
CA ALA A 33 -0.06 -13.44 15.80
C ALA A 33 -0.32 -14.55 16.84
N GLU A 34 0.04 -14.31 18.11
CA GLU A 34 -0.22 -15.24 19.21
C GLU A 34 -1.66 -15.14 19.76
N ASN A 35 -2.37 -14.05 19.51
CA ASN A 35 -3.74 -13.79 19.98
C ASN A 35 -4.60 -13.12 18.90
N ILE A 36 -4.71 -13.76 17.75
CA ILE A 36 -5.40 -13.23 16.57
C ILE A 36 -6.91 -12.99 16.81
N ASP A 37 -7.50 -13.71 17.75
CA ASP A 37 -8.90 -13.57 18.11
C ASP A 37 -9.20 -12.22 18.78
N GLU A 38 -8.24 -11.63 19.49
CA GLU A 38 -8.34 -10.27 20.03
C GLU A 38 -8.50 -9.24 18.91
N LEU A 39 -7.69 -9.34 17.84
CA LEU A 39 -7.78 -8.49 16.68
C LEU A 39 -9.14 -8.66 15.96
N LYS A 40 -9.59 -9.92 15.78
CA LYS A 40 -10.90 -10.22 15.19
C LYS A 40 -12.04 -9.59 15.99
N GLU A 41 -11.96 -9.63 17.32
CA GLU A 41 -12.97 -9.03 18.19
C GLU A 41 -12.95 -7.50 18.09
N MET A 42 -11.78 -6.86 18.07
CA MET A 42 -11.66 -5.41 17.86
C MET A 42 -12.26 -4.98 16.52
N MET A 43 -11.91 -5.67 15.43
CA MET A 43 -12.47 -5.42 14.09
C MET A 43 -14.00 -5.55 14.08
N LYS A 44 -14.53 -6.62 14.69
CA LYS A 44 -15.97 -6.84 14.82
C LYS A 44 -16.66 -5.75 15.62
N ASN A 45 -16.09 -5.35 16.76
CA ASN A 45 -16.63 -4.32 17.64
C ASN A 45 -16.62 -2.93 16.98
N ALA A 46 -15.63 -2.66 16.14
CA ALA A 46 -15.54 -1.44 15.35
C ALA A 46 -16.34 -1.51 14.03
N ASN A 47 -16.80 -2.69 13.63
CA ASN A 47 -17.45 -2.93 12.33
C ASN A 47 -16.57 -2.50 11.14
N VAL A 48 -15.28 -2.87 11.16
CA VAL A 48 -14.32 -2.65 10.08
C VAL A 48 -13.74 -3.98 9.60
N GLN A 49 -13.27 -4.00 8.37
CA GLN A 49 -12.55 -5.12 7.78
C GLN A 49 -11.13 -4.69 7.40
N MET A 50 -10.19 -5.62 7.44
CA MET A 50 -8.82 -5.36 6.97
C MET A 50 -8.72 -5.75 5.50
N MET A 51 -8.49 -4.78 4.62
CA MET A 51 -8.40 -4.99 3.17
C MET A 51 -7.01 -5.48 2.78
N SER A 52 -6.00 -4.85 3.34
CA SER A 52 -4.61 -5.04 2.95
C SER A 52 -3.66 -4.96 4.14
N VAL A 53 -2.51 -5.59 3.97
CA VAL A 53 -1.34 -5.43 4.84
C VAL A 53 -0.15 -5.01 3.99
N CYS A 54 0.55 -3.96 4.44
CA CYS A 54 1.72 -3.43 3.75
C CYS A 54 2.99 -3.92 4.43
N ILE A 55 3.94 -4.44 3.63
CA ILE A 55 5.25 -4.91 4.07
C ILE A 55 6.39 -4.15 3.40
N GLY A 56 7.51 -4.01 4.11
CA GLY A 56 8.78 -3.62 3.50
C GLY A 56 9.36 -4.77 2.69
N ALA A 57 10.22 -4.44 1.71
CA ALA A 57 10.86 -5.44 0.86
C ALA A 57 12.39 -5.31 0.89
N ASN A 58 13.05 -5.87 1.93
CA ASN A 58 14.52 -5.86 2.04
C ASN A 58 15.19 -7.01 1.24
N PHE A 59 14.56 -7.47 0.19
CA PHE A 59 14.86 -8.69 -0.57
C PHE A 59 16.17 -8.66 -1.35
N ILE A 60 16.86 -7.54 -1.39
CA ILE A 60 18.18 -7.42 -2.04
C ILE A 60 19.35 -7.91 -1.16
N TYR A 61 19.09 -8.21 0.11
CA TYR A 61 20.09 -8.68 1.06
C TYR A 61 20.07 -10.20 1.15
N LYS A 62 20.96 -10.86 0.44
CA LYS A 62 20.97 -12.33 0.29
C LYS A 62 21.15 -13.07 1.61
N ASP A 63 21.86 -12.47 2.54
CA ASP A 63 22.12 -13.00 3.88
C ASP A 63 20.92 -12.88 4.84
N ALA A 64 19.95 -12.03 4.51
CA ALA A 64 18.71 -11.86 5.26
C ALA A 64 17.47 -12.37 4.50
N LEU A 65 17.62 -12.85 3.26
CA LEU A 65 16.49 -13.18 2.39
C LEU A 65 15.62 -14.32 2.94
N GLU A 66 16.25 -15.31 3.60
CA GLU A 66 15.52 -16.42 4.22
C GLU A 66 14.63 -15.90 5.36
N ASP A 67 15.18 -15.10 6.26
CA ASP A 67 14.44 -14.48 7.38
C ASP A 67 13.32 -13.56 6.87
N GLU A 68 13.59 -12.79 5.80
CA GLU A 68 12.57 -11.93 5.16
C GLU A 68 11.42 -12.77 4.58
N MET A 69 11.69 -13.92 3.95
CA MET A 69 10.64 -14.79 3.41
C MET A 69 9.86 -15.52 4.52
N GLU A 70 10.52 -15.90 5.62
CA GLU A 70 9.83 -16.41 6.82
C GLU A 70 8.89 -15.36 7.39
N HIS A 71 9.33 -14.10 7.49
CA HIS A 71 8.48 -13.00 7.93
C HIS A 71 7.28 -12.78 6.98
N VAL A 72 7.49 -12.82 5.66
CA VAL A 72 6.40 -12.76 4.67
C VAL A 72 5.37 -13.87 4.91
N GLU A 73 5.83 -15.09 5.21
CA GLU A 73 4.94 -16.23 5.48
C GLU A 73 4.14 -16.05 6.78
N GLU A 74 4.76 -15.53 7.84
CA GLU A 74 4.09 -15.18 9.10
C GLU A 74 3.00 -14.13 8.89
N VAL A 75 3.33 -13.05 8.16
CA VAL A 75 2.37 -12.01 7.80
C VAL A 75 1.20 -12.58 7.00
N CYS A 76 1.48 -13.37 5.96
CA CYS A 76 0.44 -13.97 5.13
C CYS A 76 -0.48 -14.94 5.91
N LYS A 77 0.09 -15.68 6.86
CA LYS A 77 -0.68 -16.56 7.74
C LYS A 77 -1.64 -15.76 8.63
N ALA A 78 -1.15 -14.72 9.30
CA ALA A 78 -1.98 -13.84 10.14
C ALA A 78 -3.04 -13.11 9.29
N ALA A 79 -2.65 -12.59 8.12
CA ALA A 79 -3.53 -11.89 7.19
C ALA A 79 -4.71 -12.77 6.75
N LYS A 80 -4.45 -14.04 6.42
CA LYS A 80 -5.50 -15.01 6.08
C LYS A 80 -6.51 -15.19 7.22
N GLU A 81 -6.05 -15.26 8.46
CA GLU A 81 -6.91 -15.46 9.63
C GLU A 81 -7.92 -14.32 9.85
N VAL A 82 -7.55 -13.09 9.46
CA VAL A 82 -8.41 -11.90 9.59
C VAL A 82 -9.10 -11.50 8.27
N GLY A 83 -8.93 -12.28 7.21
CA GLY A 83 -9.64 -12.09 5.94
C GLY A 83 -9.06 -11.00 5.04
N VAL A 84 -7.77 -10.70 5.15
CA VAL A 84 -7.05 -9.76 4.26
C VAL A 84 -7.06 -10.26 2.82
N THR A 85 -7.28 -9.35 1.88
CA THR A 85 -7.27 -9.65 0.44
C THR A 85 -5.90 -9.39 -0.18
N TYR A 86 -5.23 -8.28 0.18
CA TYR A 86 -4.02 -7.83 -0.51
C TYR A 86 -2.78 -7.84 0.41
N LEU A 87 -1.68 -8.37 -0.14
CA LEU A 87 -0.33 -8.13 0.38
C LEU A 87 0.31 -7.02 -0.46
N VAL A 88 0.44 -5.83 0.11
CA VAL A 88 1.07 -4.68 -0.52
C VAL A 88 2.56 -4.70 -0.21
N ILE A 89 3.41 -4.78 -1.24
CA ILE A 89 4.86 -4.91 -1.11
C ILE A 89 5.52 -3.60 -1.52
N CYS A 90 6.10 -2.89 -0.56
CA CYS A 90 6.81 -1.63 -0.80
C CYS A 90 8.21 -1.84 -1.39
N GLY A 91 8.75 -0.82 -2.02
CA GLY A 91 9.92 -0.85 -2.89
C GLY A 91 11.31 -1.14 -2.29
N GLY A 92 11.39 -1.57 -1.03
CA GLY A 92 12.64 -2.01 -0.39
C GLY A 92 13.64 -0.91 -0.03
N ALA A 93 14.49 -1.19 0.95
CA ALA A 93 15.46 -0.24 1.47
C ALA A 93 16.66 -0.06 0.53
N ILE A 94 17.07 1.20 0.34
CA ILE A 94 18.29 1.56 -0.39
C ILE A 94 19.53 1.24 0.48
N ARG A 95 20.53 0.60 -0.11
CA ARG A 95 21.82 0.36 0.56
C ARG A 95 22.49 1.68 0.98
N LYS A 96 23.30 1.67 2.04
CA LYS A 96 24.07 2.83 2.50
C LYS A 96 24.90 3.50 1.37
N GLY A 97 25.34 2.72 0.38
CA GLY A 97 26.09 3.21 -0.77
C GLY A 97 25.25 3.56 -2.00
N GLY A 98 23.91 3.63 -1.87
CA GLY A 98 22.99 3.87 -2.98
C GLY A 98 22.59 2.59 -3.73
N ILE A 99 21.78 2.77 -4.78
CA ILE A 99 21.30 1.71 -5.65
C ILE A 99 22.45 1.21 -6.54
N ARG A 100 22.64 -0.10 -6.63
CA ARG A 100 23.66 -0.75 -7.44
C ARG A 100 23.06 -1.38 -8.69
N PRO A 101 23.82 -1.54 -9.78
CA PRO A 101 23.40 -2.34 -10.91
C PRO A 101 22.95 -3.74 -10.47
N GLY A 102 21.75 -4.13 -10.85
CA GLY A 102 21.15 -5.42 -10.49
C GLY A 102 20.30 -5.43 -9.22
N ASP A 103 20.30 -4.37 -8.39
CA ASP A 103 19.43 -4.32 -7.19
C ASP A 103 17.94 -4.38 -7.57
N THR A 104 17.52 -3.76 -8.66
CA THR A 104 16.15 -3.84 -9.19
C THR A 104 15.76 -5.25 -9.58
N LYS A 105 16.69 -6.01 -10.17
CA LYS A 105 16.47 -7.42 -10.51
C LYS A 105 16.38 -8.30 -9.27
N LEU A 106 17.29 -8.12 -8.30
CA LEU A 106 17.24 -8.85 -7.03
C LEU A 106 15.94 -8.59 -6.28
N LEU A 107 15.48 -7.32 -6.27
CA LEU A 107 14.22 -6.94 -5.67
C LEU A 107 13.04 -7.64 -6.38
N ALA A 108 13.02 -7.66 -7.70
CA ALA A 108 11.99 -8.34 -8.48
C ALA A 108 11.95 -9.86 -8.20
N GLU A 109 13.12 -10.50 -8.11
CA GLU A 109 13.23 -11.93 -7.77
C GLU A 109 12.64 -12.20 -6.36
N GLY A 110 12.94 -11.36 -5.36
CA GLY A 110 12.39 -11.49 -4.02
C GLY A 110 10.88 -11.21 -3.97
N ILE A 111 10.39 -10.23 -4.74
CA ILE A 111 8.95 -9.94 -4.88
C ILE A 111 8.22 -11.15 -5.47
N ASP A 112 8.78 -11.82 -6.47
CA ASP A 112 8.18 -13.02 -7.08
C ASP A 112 8.12 -14.20 -6.07
N GLU A 113 9.10 -14.33 -5.17
CA GLU A 113 9.04 -15.33 -4.09
C GLU A 113 7.96 -14.96 -3.06
N ALA A 114 7.88 -13.70 -2.64
CA ALA A 114 6.83 -13.22 -1.74
C ALA A 114 5.43 -13.39 -2.36
N GLU A 115 5.27 -13.17 -3.67
CA GLU A 115 4.01 -13.45 -4.39
C GLU A 115 3.61 -14.93 -4.31
N LYS A 116 4.58 -15.85 -4.46
CA LYS A 116 4.29 -17.29 -4.34
C LYS A 116 3.82 -17.64 -2.93
N ILE A 117 4.44 -17.05 -1.91
CA ILE A 117 4.01 -17.25 -0.51
C ILE A 117 2.58 -16.69 -0.34
N ALA A 118 2.32 -15.46 -0.74
CA ALA A 118 1.00 -14.85 -0.64
C ALA A 118 -0.11 -15.73 -1.29
N LYS A 119 0.16 -16.28 -2.46
CA LYS A 119 -0.76 -17.19 -3.17
C LYS A 119 -1.10 -18.46 -2.39
N LYS A 120 -0.17 -19.02 -1.60
CA LYS A 120 -0.46 -20.20 -0.74
C LYS A 120 -1.54 -19.88 0.31
N TYR A 121 -1.60 -18.64 0.75
CA TYR A 121 -2.55 -18.17 1.76
C TYR A 121 -3.81 -17.54 1.15
N GLY A 122 -3.88 -17.44 -0.18
CA GLY A 122 -5.03 -16.89 -0.91
C GLY A 122 -5.02 -15.37 -1.02
N LEU A 123 -3.90 -14.70 -0.74
CA LEU A 123 -3.74 -13.27 -0.89
C LEU A 123 -3.29 -12.91 -2.32
N ILE A 124 -3.65 -11.70 -2.74
CA ILE A 124 -3.19 -11.07 -3.97
C ILE A 124 -2.01 -10.16 -3.60
N ALA A 125 -0.79 -10.53 -3.98
CA ALA A 125 0.37 -9.67 -3.81
C ALA A 125 0.39 -8.59 -4.89
N CYS A 126 0.73 -7.35 -4.51
CA CYS A 126 0.91 -6.24 -5.43
C CYS A 126 2.07 -5.34 -5.00
N PHE A 127 2.82 -4.88 -6.00
CA PHE A 127 3.97 -4.01 -5.79
C PHE A 127 3.53 -2.54 -5.71
N HIS A 128 4.00 -1.85 -4.68
CA HIS A 128 3.71 -0.46 -4.38
C HIS A 128 5.01 0.37 -4.51
N PRO A 129 5.19 1.14 -5.62
CA PRO A 129 6.29 2.08 -5.75
C PRO A 129 6.25 3.12 -4.64
N HIS A 130 7.35 3.27 -3.91
CA HIS A 130 7.38 4.11 -2.70
C HIS A 130 8.61 5.04 -2.70
N LEU A 131 8.42 6.28 -2.21
CA LEU A 131 9.51 7.22 -2.00
C LEU A 131 10.53 6.67 -1.00
N GLY A 132 11.82 7.01 -1.22
CA GLY A 132 12.91 6.53 -0.37
C GLY A 132 13.25 5.05 -0.56
N SER A 133 12.74 4.41 -1.61
CA SER A 133 12.98 3.01 -1.93
C SER A 133 13.82 2.83 -3.20
N ILE A 134 14.22 1.57 -3.49
CA ILE A 134 14.95 1.23 -4.71
C ILE A 134 14.14 1.58 -5.95
N ALA A 135 12.85 1.30 -5.94
CA ALA A 135 11.95 1.57 -7.06
C ALA A 135 11.08 2.82 -6.77
N GLU A 136 11.77 3.96 -6.65
CA GLU A 136 11.15 5.27 -6.45
C GLU A 136 10.85 5.98 -7.77
N ARG A 137 11.75 5.89 -8.74
CA ARG A 137 11.70 6.68 -9.97
C ARG A 137 11.25 5.86 -11.17
N PRO A 138 10.75 6.52 -12.25
CA PRO A 138 10.24 5.85 -13.44
C PRO A 138 11.16 4.76 -13.98
N LYS A 139 12.46 5.03 -14.04
CA LYS A 139 13.45 4.09 -14.59
C LYS A 139 13.54 2.81 -13.76
N GLU A 140 13.70 2.93 -12.46
CA GLU A 140 13.85 1.80 -11.54
C GLU A 140 12.54 1.01 -11.42
N ILE A 141 11.40 1.71 -11.42
CA ILE A 141 10.07 1.09 -11.43
C ILE A 141 9.87 0.27 -12.70
N ASP A 142 10.10 0.88 -13.87
CA ASP A 142 9.93 0.21 -15.16
C ASP A 142 10.90 -0.95 -15.33
N GLU A 143 12.14 -0.81 -14.84
CA GLU A 143 13.14 -1.88 -14.86
C GLU A 143 12.69 -3.05 -13.98
N LEU A 144 12.24 -2.82 -12.74
CA LEU A 144 11.71 -3.85 -11.85
C LEU A 144 10.54 -4.58 -12.51
N LEU A 145 9.57 -3.83 -13.03
CA LEU A 145 8.36 -4.39 -13.63
C LEU A 145 8.61 -5.08 -14.98
N SER A 146 9.82 -4.92 -15.56
CA SER A 146 10.27 -5.71 -16.71
C SER A 146 10.80 -7.10 -16.30
N TYR A 147 11.25 -7.27 -15.06
CA TYR A 147 11.72 -8.56 -14.54
C TYR A 147 10.61 -9.37 -13.85
N SER A 148 9.57 -8.72 -13.32
CA SER A 148 8.46 -9.35 -12.61
C SER A 148 7.13 -9.08 -13.27
N ASN A 149 6.21 -10.05 -13.21
CA ASN A 149 4.81 -9.90 -13.62
C ASN A 149 3.87 -9.61 -12.44
N ILE A 150 4.40 -9.25 -11.27
CA ILE A 150 3.61 -8.92 -10.09
C ILE A 150 2.51 -7.91 -10.42
N LYS A 151 1.35 -8.02 -9.79
CA LYS A 151 0.33 -6.98 -9.82
C LYS A 151 0.88 -5.68 -9.25
N VAL A 152 0.27 -4.55 -9.54
CA VAL A 152 0.71 -3.24 -9.03
C VAL A 152 -0.35 -2.59 -8.16
N CYS A 153 0.11 -1.87 -7.16
CA CYS A 153 -0.66 -0.93 -6.35
C CYS A 153 -0.10 0.48 -6.60
N PRO A 154 -0.58 1.20 -7.65
CA PRO A 154 -0.15 2.57 -7.87
C PRO A 154 -0.59 3.47 -6.71
N ASP A 155 0.37 4.17 -6.10
CA ASP A 155 0.11 5.30 -5.24
C ASP A 155 0.37 6.58 -6.02
N VAL A 156 -0.67 7.37 -6.22
CA VAL A 156 -0.61 8.53 -7.11
C VAL A 156 0.33 9.63 -6.61
N ALA A 157 0.50 9.76 -5.28
CA ALA A 157 1.39 10.78 -4.71
C ALA A 157 2.85 10.32 -4.66
N HIS A 158 3.12 9.06 -4.31
CA HIS A 158 4.48 8.53 -4.37
C HIS A 158 5.02 8.52 -5.80
N LEU A 159 4.20 8.14 -6.79
CA LEU A 159 4.58 8.22 -8.20
C LEU A 159 4.90 9.65 -8.62
N ALA A 160 4.00 10.61 -8.31
CA ALA A 160 4.20 12.02 -8.65
C ALA A 160 5.47 12.60 -8.00
N ALA A 161 5.70 12.33 -6.72
CA ALA A 161 6.88 12.80 -6.00
C ALA A 161 8.17 12.14 -6.49
N GLY A 162 8.13 10.88 -6.93
CA GLY A 162 9.24 10.17 -7.58
C GLY A 162 9.49 10.63 -9.03
N GLY A 163 8.64 11.51 -9.56
CA GLY A 163 8.76 12.05 -10.93
C GLY A 163 8.12 11.18 -12.01
N TYR A 164 7.29 10.21 -11.63
CA TYR A 164 6.47 9.45 -12.54
C TYR A 164 5.08 10.07 -12.60
N ASP A 165 4.61 10.44 -13.77
CA ASP A 165 3.23 10.88 -13.99
C ASP A 165 2.27 9.73 -13.61
N PRO A 166 1.40 9.91 -12.59
CA PRO A 166 0.56 8.81 -12.11
C PRO A 166 -0.40 8.28 -13.17
N GLN A 167 -0.95 9.15 -14.00
CA GLN A 167 -1.86 8.73 -15.07
C GLN A 167 -1.12 7.88 -16.10
N LYS A 168 0.10 8.29 -16.51
CA LYS A 168 0.90 7.51 -17.46
C LYS A 168 1.31 6.15 -16.89
N PHE A 169 1.62 6.07 -15.61
CA PHE A 169 1.88 4.79 -14.95
C PHE A 169 0.65 3.89 -14.99
N ILE A 170 -0.50 4.42 -14.59
CA ILE A 170 -1.78 3.70 -14.60
C ILE A 170 -2.15 3.27 -16.03
N GLU A 171 -2.00 4.13 -17.04
CA GLU A 171 -2.22 3.77 -18.43
C GLU A 171 -1.35 2.60 -18.90
N LYS A 172 -0.05 2.65 -18.55
CA LYS A 172 0.93 1.64 -18.96
C LYS A 172 0.72 0.28 -18.31
N TYR A 173 0.32 0.27 -17.04
CA TYR A 173 0.21 -0.96 -16.24
C TYR A 173 -1.23 -1.31 -15.86
N TYR A 174 -2.23 -0.76 -16.57
CA TYR A 174 -3.65 -0.87 -16.25
C TYR A 174 -4.08 -2.32 -15.96
N ASP A 175 -3.73 -3.26 -16.82
CA ASP A 175 -4.14 -4.67 -16.72
C ASP A 175 -3.48 -5.41 -15.54
N ARG A 176 -2.52 -4.78 -14.88
CA ARG A 176 -1.81 -5.29 -13.71
C ARG A 176 -2.28 -4.68 -12.39
N ILE A 177 -3.16 -3.68 -12.42
CA ILE A 177 -3.63 -3.02 -11.19
C ILE A 177 -4.45 -3.99 -10.35
N ALA A 178 -4.11 -4.12 -9.07
CA ALA A 178 -4.85 -4.88 -8.08
C ALA A 178 -5.62 -3.97 -7.12
N LEU A 179 -4.97 -2.92 -6.63
CA LEU A 179 -5.45 -1.96 -5.65
C LEU A 179 -4.89 -0.59 -6.04
N ILE A 180 -5.58 0.50 -5.74
CA ILE A 180 -5.08 1.87 -5.99
C ILE A 180 -5.03 2.64 -4.67
N HIS A 181 -3.87 3.20 -4.35
CA HIS A 181 -3.73 4.16 -3.26
C HIS A 181 -3.97 5.58 -3.76
N LEU A 182 -5.01 6.22 -3.23
CA LEU A 182 -5.29 7.63 -3.43
C LEU A 182 -4.63 8.43 -2.31
N LYS A 183 -3.71 9.26 -2.69
CA LYS A 183 -2.95 10.16 -1.83
C LYS A 183 -2.74 11.47 -2.57
N ASP A 184 -2.72 12.58 -1.87
CA ASP A 184 -2.46 13.89 -2.49
C ASP A 184 -1.13 14.48 -2.00
N LEU A 185 -0.60 15.42 -2.75
CA LEU A 185 0.71 16.02 -2.51
C LEU A 185 0.67 17.51 -2.85
N ASN A 186 1.20 18.34 -1.95
CA ASN A 186 1.40 19.78 -2.17
C ASN A 186 2.88 20.17 -1.97
N SER A 187 3.18 21.46 -1.87
CA SER A 187 4.55 21.96 -1.67
C SER A 187 5.11 21.70 -0.27
N GLU A 188 4.27 21.32 0.70
CA GLU A 188 4.64 21.06 2.09
C GLU A 188 4.79 19.57 2.38
N GLY A 189 4.34 18.70 1.46
CA GLY A 189 4.38 17.25 1.58
C GLY A 189 3.04 16.60 1.25
N PHE A 190 2.78 15.46 1.83
CA PHE A 190 1.50 14.76 1.64
C PHE A 190 0.35 15.52 2.29
N ALA A 191 -0.81 15.46 1.66
CA ALA A 191 -1.98 16.22 2.04
C ALA A 191 -3.26 15.36 1.95
N PRO A 192 -4.33 15.74 2.67
CA PRO A 192 -5.65 15.14 2.47
C PRO A 192 -6.11 15.28 1.02
N LEU A 193 -6.94 14.35 0.54
CA LEU A 193 -7.42 14.37 -0.83
C LEU A 193 -8.10 15.70 -1.20
N GLY A 194 -7.73 16.24 -2.35
CA GLY A 194 -8.20 17.53 -2.85
C GLY A 194 -7.55 18.76 -2.21
N LYS A 195 -6.56 18.58 -1.33
CA LYS A 195 -5.77 19.67 -0.73
C LYS A 195 -4.35 19.76 -1.33
N GLY A 196 -4.05 18.91 -2.28
CA GLY A 196 -2.80 18.89 -3.02
C GLY A 196 -2.92 19.41 -4.44
N LYS A 197 -2.00 18.92 -5.30
CA LYS A 197 -1.85 19.36 -6.70
C LYS A 197 -2.03 18.21 -7.69
N ILE A 198 -2.26 16.99 -7.23
CA ILE A 198 -2.44 15.84 -8.10
C ILE A 198 -3.82 15.92 -8.75
N ASP A 199 -3.89 15.67 -10.04
CA ASP A 199 -5.18 15.57 -10.75
C ASP A 199 -5.89 14.26 -10.42
N LEU A 200 -6.31 14.13 -9.16
CA LEU A 200 -7.05 12.97 -8.68
C LEU A 200 -8.33 12.72 -9.47
N LYS A 201 -9.02 13.81 -9.89
CA LYS A 201 -10.26 13.70 -10.68
C LYS A 201 -9.99 13.09 -12.04
N GLY A 202 -8.92 13.50 -12.70
CA GLY A 202 -8.49 12.93 -13.99
C GLY A 202 -8.13 11.46 -13.84
N VAL A 203 -7.36 11.09 -12.82
CA VAL A 203 -7.02 9.68 -12.52
C VAL A 203 -8.28 8.84 -12.27
N ILE A 204 -9.17 9.29 -11.37
CA ILE A 204 -10.41 8.58 -11.06
C ILE A 204 -11.28 8.43 -12.31
N ALA A 205 -11.47 9.50 -13.08
CA ALA A 205 -12.27 9.48 -14.30
C ALA A 205 -11.70 8.51 -15.34
N TYR A 206 -10.37 8.53 -15.54
CA TYR A 206 -9.71 7.62 -16.46
C TYR A 206 -9.92 6.16 -16.06
N VAL A 207 -9.61 5.82 -14.81
CA VAL A 207 -9.71 4.44 -14.29
C VAL A 207 -11.15 3.94 -14.37
N LYS A 208 -12.14 4.76 -13.99
CA LYS A 208 -13.57 4.43 -14.14
C LYS A 208 -13.99 4.23 -15.62
N SER A 209 -13.49 5.07 -16.53
CA SER A 209 -13.79 4.95 -17.96
C SER A 209 -13.29 3.65 -18.58
N ARG A 210 -12.28 3.04 -17.97
CA ARG A 210 -11.73 1.74 -18.37
C ARG A 210 -12.48 0.55 -17.75
N GLY A 211 -13.50 0.81 -16.92
CA GLY A 211 -14.28 -0.24 -16.25
C GLY A 211 -13.56 -0.89 -15.06
N TYR A 212 -12.72 -0.15 -14.35
CA TYR A 212 -12.08 -0.65 -13.13
C TYR A 212 -13.12 -0.84 -12.02
N GLU A 213 -13.23 -2.05 -11.53
CA GLU A 213 -14.12 -2.45 -10.44
C GLU A 213 -13.34 -2.87 -9.18
N GLY A 214 -12.01 -2.62 -9.16
CA GLY A 214 -11.16 -2.96 -8.02
C GLY A 214 -11.25 -1.95 -6.89
N ASP A 215 -10.47 -2.22 -5.86
CA ASP A 215 -10.50 -1.46 -4.61
C ASP A 215 -9.66 -0.20 -4.65
N TRP A 216 -10.05 0.77 -3.81
CA TRP A 216 -9.38 2.04 -3.61
C TRP A 216 -9.09 2.23 -2.13
N LEU A 217 -7.88 2.65 -1.80
CA LEU A 217 -7.47 2.97 -0.45
C LEU A 217 -7.04 4.44 -0.37
N VAL A 218 -7.46 5.12 0.69
CA VAL A 218 -6.97 6.47 0.99
C VAL A 218 -5.82 6.38 1.97
N GLU A 219 -4.74 7.06 1.65
CA GLU A 219 -3.57 7.11 2.51
C GLU A 219 -3.05 8.54 2.66
N VAL A 220 -2.55 8.90 3.84
CA VAL A 220 -1.89 10.18 4.11
C VAL A 220 -0.68 9.93 5.00
N ASP A 221 0.53 10.04 4.44
CA ASP A 221 1.78 9.91 5.19
C ASP A 221 2.27 11.26 5.69
N GLY A 222 2.88 11.24 6.86
CA GLY A 222 3.67 12.39 7.35
C GLY A 222 2.94 13.72 7.35
N TYR A 223 1.59 13.72 7.41
CA TYR A 223 0.81 14.94 7.49
C TYR A 223 1.04 15.67 8.81
N ALA A 224 1.36 16.95 8.75
CA ALA A 224 1.67 17.75 9.94
C ALA A 224 0.43 18.17 10.76
N GLY A 225 -0.77 18.04 10.18
CA GLY A 225 -2.03 18.35 10.84
C GLY A 225 -2.63 17.17 11.61
N ASP A 226 -3.89 17.31 11.99
CA ASP A 226 -4.62 16.25 12.68
C ASP A 226 -4.99 15.11 11.73
N ALA A 227 -4.65 13.87 12.09
CA ALA A 227 -4.84 12.69 11.25
C ALA A 227 -6.34 12.37 11.06
N LYS A 228 -7.18 12.60 12.08
CA LYS A 228 -8.62 12.38 11.98
C LYS A 228 -9.24 13.39 11.02
N GLU A 229 -8.87 14.68 11.14
CA GLU A 229 -9.32 15.72 10.21
C GLU A 229 -8.90 15.38 8.76
N ALA A 230 -7.67 14.90 8.55
CA ALA A 230 -7.20 14.46 7.24
C ALA A 230 -8.07 13.34 6.65
N CYS A 231 -8.46 12.36 7.48
CA CYS A 231 -9.37 11.29 7.06
C CYS A 231 -10.77 11.82 6.75
N GLU A 232 -11.31 12.73 7.55
CA GLU A 232 -12.63 13.36 7.33
C GLU A 232 -12.66 14.14 6.01
N ILE A 233 -11.65 14.96 5.74
CA ILE A 233 -11.51 15.72 4.48
C ILE A 233 -11.42 14.75 3.29
N SER A 234 -10.62 13.70 3.41
CA SER A 234 -10.42 12.73 2.35
C SER A 234 -11.69 11.92 2.07
N TYR A 235 -12.41 11.52 3.10
CA TYR A 235 -13.68 10.81 2.94
C TYR A 235 -14.74 11.68 2.23
N GLU A 236 -14.85 12.96 2.60
CA GLU A 236 -15.75 13.90 1.94
C GLU A 236 -15.37 14.10 0.46
N TYR A 237 -14.07 14.12 0.16
CA TYR A 237 -13.60 14.15 -1.23
C TYR A 237 -14.05 12.91 -2.01
N LEU A 238 -13.94 11.72 -1.44
CA LEU A 238 -14.40 10.47 -2.09
C LEU A 238 -15.90 10.50 -2.38
N LYS A 239 -16.72 10.91 -1.42
CA LYS A 239 -18.18 11.02 -1.59
C LYS A 239 -18.57 11.88 -2.79
N ASN A 240 -17.80 12.93 -3.04
CA ASN A 240 -18.10 13.88 -4.11
C ASN A 240 -17.50 13.49 -5.47
N ASN A 241 -16.54 12.53 -5.54
CA ASN A 241 -15.78 12.28 -6.76
C ASN A 241 -15.66 10.79 -7.12
N LEU A 242 -15.81 9.88 -6.18
CA LEU A 242 -15.62 8.43 -6.41
C LEU A 242 -16.88 7.62 -6.08
N LEU A 243 -17.51 7.82 -4.93
CA LEU A 243 -18.71 7.14 -4.46
C LEU A 243 -19.96 7.79 -5.03
#